data_6f0fd26a740884a6202408e5d91ee289
#
_entry.id   6f0fd26a740884a6202408e5d91ee289
#
_cell.length_a   1.000
_cell.length_b   1.000
_cell.length_c   1.000
_cell.angle_alpha   90.00
_cell.angle_beta   90.00
_cell.angle_gamma   90.00
#
_symmetry.space_group_name_H-M   'P 1'
#
loop_
_entity.id
_entity.type
_entity.pdbx_description
1 polymer ?
#
loop_
_entity_poly.entity_id
_entity_poly.type
_entity_poly.pdbx_seq_one_letter_code
_entity_poly.pdbx_strand_id
1 'polypeptide(L)'
;MAEIMEQVQKELASVIIGKKEVTDKILMAFLARGHILLEDVPGVGKTTTALGLSKILGLEFRRIQFTPDVVPSDVTGFTMYNKENGQFQYHPGAVMCNMLLADEINRTSSKTQSALLEVMEEGNVTVDGVTYEVPKPFVVIATQNPLGTAGTQMLPESQLDRFMVRLSMGYPDVKSQVELLRDRQKTNPLDSVRKILDTDKILEMQQETDNVYISDPILEYISVLTDQTRKNQGIVLGVSPRGALALSRMSKARAYLSGRDYVIPEDIQEVWTDVCAHRIVLSPKARISDLTAVGVLTQILKNIEAPRVE
;
A
#
# COMPACT_ATOMS: atom_id res chain seq x y z
N MET A 1 11.48 -13.22 -16.05
CA MET A 1 10.84 -12.42 -15.00
C MET A 1 11.03 -10.92 -15.20
N ALA A 2 12.26 -10.40 -15.28
CA ALA A 2 12.53 -8.97 -15.52
C ALA A 2 11.75 -8.40 -16.74
N GLU A 3 11.68 -9.15 -17.83
CA GLU A 3 10.96 -8.74 -19.04
C GLU A 3 9.43 -8.55 -18.81
N ILE A 4 8.80 -9.42 -18.03
CA ILE A 4 7.37 -9.31 -17.70
C ILE A 4 7.11 -8.07 -16.82
N MET A 5 7.99 -7.85 -15.83
CA MET A 5 7.86 -6.67 -14.97
C MET A 5 8.10 -5.36 -15.73
N GLU A 6 9.03 -5.36 -16.67
CA GLU A 6 9.23 -4.21 -17.56
C GLU A 6 7.99 -3.93 -18.42
N GLN A 7 7.32 -4.99 -18.92
CA GLN A 7 6.05 -4.84 -19.65
C GLN A 7 4.96 -4.26 -18.74
N VAL A 8 4.81 -4.74 -17.50
CA VAL A 8 3.86 -4.21 -16.52
C VAL A 8 4.14 -2.73 -16.23
N GLN A 9 5.39 -2.37 -15.97
CA GLN A 9 5.80 -0.98 -15.71
C GLN A 9 5.54 -0.08 -16.92
N LYS A 10 5.82 -0.56 -18.14
CA LYS A 10 5.57 0.18 -19.38
C LYS A 10 4.07 0.41 -19.60
N GLU A 11 3.25 -0.60 -19.37
CA GLU A 11 1.79 -0.48 -19.50
C GLU A 11 1.23 0.46 -18.42
N LEU A 12 1.72 0.39 -17.18
CA LEU A 12 1.36 1.36 -16.13
C LEU A 12 1.75 2.79 -16.49
N ALA A 13 2.94 3.00 -17.06
CA ALA A 13 3.42 4.32 -17.47
C ALA A 13 2.55 4.93 -18.58
N SER A 14 1.91 4.12 -19.44
CA SER A 14 0.98 4.59 -20.45
C SER A 14 -0.34 5.13 -19.88
N VAL A 15 -0.72 4.67 -18.68
CA VAL A 15 -1.94 5.09 -17.99
C VAL A 15 -1.66 6.22 -17.00
N ILE A 16 -0.53 6.15 -16.31
CA ILE A 16 -0.14 7.04 -15.20
C ILE A 16 1.12 7.80 -15.56
N ILE A 17 0.91 8.92 -16.25
CA ILE A 17 1.99 9.75 -16.78
C ILE A 17 2.77 10.43 -15.66
N GLY A 18 4.11 10.37 -15.71
CA GLY A 18 5.02 11.10 -14.83
C GLY A 18 5.08 10.62 -13.37
N LYS A 19 4.57 9.40 -13.06
CA LYS A 19 4.51 8.86 -11.69
C LYS A 19 5.21 7.50 -11.54
N LYS A 20 6.24 7.24 -12.35
CA LYS A 20 6.93 5.94 -12.38
C LYS A 20 7.41 5.51 -11.00
N GLU A 21 8.04 6.40 -10.22
CA GLU A 21 8.57 6.06 -8.89
C GLU A 21 7.47 5.56 -7.95
N VAL A 22 6.31 6.24 -7.92
CA VAL A 22 5.20 5.85 -7.04
C VAL A 22 4.56 4.55 -7.52
N THR A 23 4.37 4.37 -8.83
CA THR A 23 3.81 3.13 -9.38
C THR A 23 4.73 1.93 -9.15
N ASP A 24 6.05 2.10 -9.22
CA ASP A 24 7.01 1.07 -8.88
C ASP A 24 6.91 0.68 -7.39
N LYS A 25 6.78 1.65 -6.48
CA LYS A 25 6.56 1.40 -5.03
C LYS A 25 5.23 0.70 -4.74
N ILE A 26 4.18 1.02 -5.49
CA ILE A 26 2.90 0.30 -5.41
C ILE A 26 3.07 -1.16 -5.84
N LEU A 27 3.80 -1.42 -6.93
CA LEU A 27 4.11 -2.77 -7.39
C LEU A 27 4.97 -3.55 -6.36
N MET A 28 5.98 -2.90 -5.77
CA MET A 28 6.79 -3.50 -4.69
C MET A 28 5.90 -3.91 -3.51
N ALA A 29 5.03 -3.01 -3.05
CA ALA A 29 4.13 -3.30 -1.93
C ALA A 29 3.17 -4.45 -2.27
N PHE A 30 2.66 -4.51 -3.49
CA PHE A 30 1.81 -5.60 -3.96
C PHE A 30 2.54 -6.95 -4.02
N LEU A 31 3.78 -6.98 -4.52
CA LEU A 31 4.62 -8.18 -4.52
C LEU A 31 5.00 -8.62 -3.10
N ALA A 32 5.21 -7.68 -2.19
CA ALA A 32 5.45 -7.92 -0.77
C ALA A 32 4.17 -8.31 0.01
N ARG A 33 3.02 -8.50 -0.67
CA ARG A 33 1.70 -8.80 -0.06
C ARG A 33 1.26 -7.73 0.94
N GLY A 34 1.64 -6.47 0.69
CA GLY A 34 1.34 -5.35 1.56
C GLY A 34 0.17 -4.52 1.07
N HIS A 35 -0.54 -3.89 2.01
CA HIS A 35 -1.55 -2.90 1.74
C HIS A 35 -0.95 -1.51 1.65
N ILE A 36 -1.57 -0.62 0.88
CA ILE A 36 -1.01 0.66 0.48
C ILE A 36 -1.92 1.79 0.96
N LEU A 37 -1.34 2.81 1.59
CA LEU A 37 -2.02 4.04 1.92
C LEU A 37 -1.55 5.16 0.98
N LEU A 38 -2.46 5.73 0.21
CA LEU A 38 -2.21 6.89 -0.64
C LEU A 38 -2.72 8.16 0.07
N GLU A 39 -1.81 9.02 0.47
CA GLU A 39 -2.12 10.25 1.19
C GLU A 39 -1.91 11.45 0.26
N ASP A 40 -3.02 11.98 -0.26
CA ASP A 40 -2.98 13.06 -1.26
C ASP A 40 -4.27 13.86 -1.32
N VAL A 41 -4.15 15.03 -1.93
CA VAL A 41 -5.31 15.84 -2.33
C VAL A 41 -6.18 15.09 -3.37
N PRO A 42 -7.46 15.44 -3.50
CA PRO A 42 -8.34 14.88 -4.53
C PRO A 42 -7.83 15.17 -5.95
N GLY A 43 -8.12 14.26 -6.89
CA GLY A 43 -7.90 14.50 -8.33
C GLY A 43 -6.51 14.17 -8.87
N VAL A 44 -5.58 13.62 -8.08
CA VAL A 44 -4.21 13.27 -8.53
C VAL A 44 -4.10 11.91 -9.25
N GLY A 45 -5.21 11.21 -9.49
CA GLY A 45 -5.21 9.97 -10.26
C GLY A 45 -5.19 8.67 -9.44
N LYS A 46 -5.45 8.71 -8.12
CA LYS A 46 -5.47 7.51 -7.24
C LYS A 46 -6.37 6.39 -7.77
N THR A 47 -7.61 6.71 -8.13
CA THR A 47 -8.56 5.73 -8.69
C THR A 47 -8.10 5.18 -10.04
N THR A 48 -7.55 6.04 -10.90
CA THR A 48 -7.02 5.62 -12.21
C THR A 48 -5.85 4.65 -12.03
N THR A 49 -4.98 4.90 -11.04
CA THR A 49 -3.83 4.04 -10.73
C THR A 49 -4.30 2.66 -10.26
N ALA A 50 -5.23 2.60 -9.31
CA ALA A 50 -5.74 1.33 -8.79
C ALA A 50 -6.46 0.52 -9.89
N LEU A 51 -7.31 1.18 -10.69
CA LEU A 51 -8.04 0.53 -11.78
C LEU A 51 -7.12 0.10 -12.93
N GLY A 52 -6.13 0.93 -13.30
CA GLY A 52 -5.13 0.56 -14.30
C GLY A 52 -4.32 -0.67 -13.86
N LEU A 53 -3.83 -0.65 -12.62
CA LEU A 53 -3.10 -1.78 -12.05
C LEU A 53 -3.94 -3.07 -12.04
N SER A 54 -5.20 -3.00 -11.58
CA SER A 54 -6.07 -4.18 -11.54
C SER A 54 -6.31 -4.80 -12.92
N LYS A 55 -6.47 -3.95 -13.96
CA LYS A 55 -6.63 -4.42 -15.34
C LYS A 55 -5.37 -5.08 -15.89
N ILE A 56 -4.19 -4.47 -15.67
CA ILE A 56 -2.90 -5.00 -16.11
C ILE A 56 -2.61 -6.35 -15.46
N LEU A 57 -2.92 -6.47 -14.16
CA LEU A 57 -2.72 -7.68 -13.37
C LEU A 57 -3.87 -8.69 -13.52
N GLY A 58 -4.95 -8.37 -14.22
CA GLY A 58 -6.10 -9.26 -14.42
C GLY A 58 -6.83 -9.63 -13.14
N LEU A 59 -6.93 -8.69 -12.18
CA LEU A 59 -7.50 -8.86 -10.85
C LEU A 59 -8.95 -8.37 -10.79
N GLU A 60 -9.79 -9.05 -10.00
CA GLU A 60 -11.12 -8.54 -9.65
C GLU A 60 -10.94 -7.29 -8.79
N PHE A 61 -11.49 -6.18 -9.30
CA PHE A 61 -11.40 -4.86 -8.68
C PHE A 61 -12.74 -4.44 -8.11
N ARG A 62 -12.74 -3.95 -6.87
CA ARG A 62 -13.88 -3.25 -6.28
C ARG A 62 -13.45 -1.91 -5.70
N ARG A 63 -14.38 -0.96 -5.66
CA ARG A 63 -14.19 0.34 -5.03
C ARG A 63 -15.31 0.58 -4.02
N ILE A 64 -14.94 1.03 -2.85
CA ILE A 64 -15.86 1.57 -1.85
C ILE A 64 -15.44 3.00 -1.53
N GLN A 65 -16.39 3.94 -1.66
CA GLN A 65 -16.23 5.33 -1.22
C GLN A 65 -16.68 5.42 0.22
N PHE A 66 -15.78 5.67 1.13
CA PHE A 66 -16.13 5.80 2.54
C PHE A 66 -16.80 7.14 2.81
N THR A 67 -17.97 7.07 3.43
CA THR A 67 -18.79 8.17 3.94
C THR A 67 -19.23 7.84 5.37
N PRO A 68 -19.77 8.79 6.14
CA PRO A 68 -20.29 8.50 7.48
C PRO A 68 -21.37 7.42 7.51
N ASP A 69 -22.08 7.18 6.40
CA ASP A 69 -23.19 6.23 6.30
C ASP A 69 -22.72 4.79 6.02
N VAL A 70 -21.46 4.59 5.60
CA VAL A 70 -20.91 3.25 5.33
C VAL A 70 -20.77 2.48 6.64
N VAL A 71 -21.35 1.29 6.67
CA VAL A 71 -21.35 0.41 7.85
C VAL A 71 -20.40 -0.80 7.65
N PRO A 72 -19.98 -1.48 8.73
CA PRO A 72 -19.09 -2.64 8.64
C PRO A 72 -19.57 -3.73 7.68
N SER A 73 -20.88 -3.98 7.61
CA SER A 73 -21.47 -4.99 6.72
C SER A 73 -21.33 -4.66 5.22
N ASP A 74 -21.15 -3.39 4.85
CA ASP A 74 -20.85 -3.02 3.46
C ASP A 74 -19.42 -3.49 3.08
N VAL A 75 -18.53 -3.56 4.07
CA VAL A 75 -17.15 -4.00 3.92
C VAL A 75 -17.06 -5.52 3.94
N THR A 76 -17.60 -6.16 5.00
CA THR A 76 -17.43 -7.60 5.26
C THR A 76 -18.53 -8.47 4.66
N GLY A 77 -19.69 -7.89 4.33
CA GLY A 77 -20.88 -8.63 3.97
C GLY A 77 -21.78 -8.93 5.17
N PHE A 78 -22.90 -9.58 4.89
CA PHE A 78 -23.92 -9.94 5.88
C PHE A 78 -24.65 -11.20 5.45
N THR A 79 -25.35 -11.84 6.38
CA THR A 79 -26.21 -12.99 6.10
C THR A 79 -27.67 -12.55 6.03
N MET A 80 -28.40 -13.03 5.04
CA MET A 80 -29.82 -12.78 4.87
C MET A 80 -30.58 -14.09 4.73
N TYR A 81 -31.75 -14.18 5.34
CA TYR A 81 -32.63 -15.34 5.22
C TYR A 81 -33.30 -15.35 3.84
N ASN A 82 -33.03 -16.39 3.07
CA ASN A 82 -33.70 -16.61 1.80
C ASN A 82 -34.98 -17.43 2.00
N LYS A 83 -36.13 -16.79 1.76
CA LYS A 83 -37.45 -17.40 1.96
C LYS A 83 -37.77 -18.53 0.97
N GLU A 84 -37.13 -18.53 -0.21
CA GLU A 84 -37.39 -19.52 -1.25
C GLU A 84 -36.80 -20.89 -0.91
N ASN A 85 -35.60 -20.91 -0.32
CA ASN A 85 -34.90 -22.15 0.04
C ASN A 85 -34.85 -22.42 1.55
N GLY A 86 -35.36 -21.50 2.39
CA GLY A 86 -35.41 -21.63 3.84
C GLY A 86 -34.04 -21.58 4.53
N GLN A 87 -33.01 -21.01 3.87
CA GLN A 87 -31.63 -20.99 4.36
C GLN A 87 -31.11 -19.56 4.52
N PHE A 88 -30.16 -19.39 5.44
CA PHE A 88 -29.36 -18.17 5.50
C PHE A 88 -28.31 -18.18 4.40
N GLN A 89 -28.24 -17.10 3.64
CA GLN A 89 -27.31 -16.92 2.55
C GLN A 89 -26.38 -15.75 2.83
N TYR A 90 -25.07 -15.96 2.69
CA TYR A 90 -24.08 -14.90 2.79
C TYR A 90 -24.10 -14.01 1.54
N HIS A 91 -24.20 -12.71 1.76
CA HIS A 91 -24.04 -11.67 0.75
C HIS A 91 -22.68 -11.02 0.92
N PRO A 92 -21.73 -11.23 -0.03
CA PRO A 92 -20.35 -10.77 0.11
C PRO A 92 -20.25 -9.25 0.08
N GLY A 93 -19.46 -8.70 1.03
CA GLY A 93 -19.12 -7.29 1.08
C GLY A 93 -18.07 -6.86 0.06
N ALA A 94 -17.63 -5.61 0.15
CA ALA A 94 -16.69 -5.02 -0.79
C ALA A 94 -15.32 -5.70 -0.78
N VAL A 95 -14.88 -6.29 0.34
CA VAL A 95 -13.57 -6.95 0.48
C VAL A 95 -13.45 -8.27 -0.29
N MET A 96 -14.56 -8.85 -0.74
CA MET A 96 -14.54 -10.12 -1.48
C MET A 96 -14.12 -9.89 -2.94
N CYS A 97 -12.87 -9.47 -3.13
CA CYS A 97 -12.20 -9.21 -4.40
C CYS A 97 -10.68 -9.33 -4.24
N ASN A 98 -9.92 -9.26 -5.35
CA ASN A 98 -8.46 -9.28 -5.30
C ASN A 98 -7.85 -7.92 -4.96
N MET A 99 -8.45 -6.84 -5.47
CA MET A 99 -7.97 -5.48 -5.26
C MET A 99 -9.12 -4.57 -4.85
N LEU A 100 -9.05 -4.06 -3.63
CA LEU A 100 -10.02 -3.10 -3.10
C LEU A 100 -9.43 -1.69 -3.07
N LEU A 101 -10.09 -0.73 -3.73
CA LEU A 101 -9.86 0.69 -3.51
C LEU A 101 -10.79 1.18 -2.39
N ALA A 102 -10.23 1.42 -1.22
CA ALA A 102 -10.89 2.00 -0.03
C ALA A 102 -10.71 3.52 -0.06
N ASP A 103 -11.62 4.23 -0.74
CA ASP A 103 -11.47 5.65 -1.03
C ASP A 103 -11.98 6.51 0.15
N GLU A 104 -11.13 7.45 0.61
CA GLU A 104 -11.39 8.36 1.74
C GLU A 104 -11.70 7.62 3.07
N ILE A 105 -10.88 6.63 3.43
CA ILE A 105 -11.10 5.78 4.62
C ILE A 105 -11.26 6.58 5.93
N ASN A 106 -10.72 7.79 6.00
CA ASN A 106 -10.81 8.68 7.16
C ASN A 106 -12.16 9.41 7.30
N ARG A 107 -13.14 9.14 6.40
CA ARG A 107 -14.49 9.74 6.47
C ARG A 107 -15.54 8.83 7.08
N THR A 108 -15.23 7.59 7.39
CA THR A 108 -16.17 6.66 8.01
C THR A 108 -15.92 6.48 9.50
N SER A 109 -16.82 5.76 10.18
CA SER A 109 -16.72 5.46 11.61
C SER A 109 -15.51 4.58 11.92
N SER A 110 -14.97 4.67 13.14
CA SER A 110 -13.90 3.80 13.62
C SER A 110 -14.27 2.31 13.59
N LYS A 111 -15.55 1.97 13.72
CA LYS A 111 -16.02 0.58 13.60
C LYS A 111 -15.84 0.05 12.19
N THR A 112 -16.22 0.84 11.20
CA THR A 112 -16.07 0.46 9.78
C THR A 112 -14.61 0.41 9.36
N GLN A 113 -13.78 1.36 9.84
CA GLN A 113 -12.33 1.31 9.65
C GLN A 113 -11.74 0.02 10.24
N SER A 114 -12.12 -0.34 11.48
CA SER A 114 -11.63 -1.56 12.15
C SER A 114 -12.02 -2.82 11.39
N ALA A 115 -13.22 -2.90 10.85
CA ALA A 115 -13.66 -4.05 10.05
C ALA A 115 -12.77 -4.25 8.80
N LEU A 116 -12.47 -3.17 8.06
CA LEU A 116 -11.54 -3.26 6.92
C LEU A 116 -10.14 -3.68 7.35
N LEU A 117 -9.61 -3.06 8.41
CA LEU A 117 -8.26 -3.31 8.89
C LEU A 117 -8.08 -4.72 9.48
N GLU A 118 -9.14 -5.31 10.02
CA GLU A 118 -9.16 -6.72 10.44
C GLU A 118 -9.01 -7.64 9.23
N VAL A 119 -9.82 -7.43 8.18
CA VAL A 119 -9.71 -8.23 6.95
C VAL A 119 -8.34 -8.09 6.28
N MET A 120 -7.74 -6.89 6.32
CA MET A 120 -6.38 -6.68 5.81
C MET A 120 -5.34 -7.52 6.56
N GLU A 121 -5.53 -7.76 7.83
CA GLU A 121 -4.60 -8.53 8.67
C GLU A 121 -4.84 -10.04 8.58
N GLU A 122 -6.11 -10.45 8.68
CA GLU A 122 -6.50 -11.86 8.79
C GLU A 122 -6.66 -12.55 7.41
N GLY A 123 -6.91 -11.78 6.33
CA GLY A 123 -7.19 -12.32 5.01
C GLY A 123 -8.52 -13.10 4.93
N ASN A 124 -9.42 -12.87 5.87
CA ASN A 124 -10.73 -13.49 5.92
C ASN A 124 -11.78 -12.58 6.60
N VAL A 125 -13.04 -12.94 6.48
CA VAL A 125 -14.16 -12.32 7.19
C VAL A 125 -14.97 -13.37 7.94
N THR A 126 -15.41 -13.09 9.16
CA THR A 126 -16.30 -13.96 9.91
C THR A 126 -17.66 -13.29 10.07
N VAL A 127 -18.70 -13.92 9.52
CA VAL A 127 -20.10 -13.45 9.58
C VAL A 127 -20.96 -14.55 10.16
N ASP A 128 -21.68 -14.26 11.23
CA ASP A 128 -22.57 -15.21 11.94
C ASP A 128 -21.89 -16.55 12.28
N GLY A 129 -20.60 -16.49 12.68
CA GLY A 129 -19.81 -17.66 13.07
C GLY A 129 -19.25 -18.49 11.91
N VAL A 130 -19.45 -18.06 10.67
CA VAL A 130 -18.86 -18.69 9.48
C VAL A 130 -17.73 -17.80 8.93
N THR A 131 -16.56 -18.38 8.70
CA THR A 131 -15.39 -17.70 8.16
C THR A 131 -15.28 -17.89 6.64
N TYR A 132 -15.13 -16.79 5.92
CA TYR A 132 -14.97 -16.74 4.46
C TYR A 132 -13.60 -16.17 4.12
N GLU A 133 -12.77 -16.89 3.39
CA GLU A 133 -11.49 -16.38 2.90
C GLU A 133 -11.69 -15.33 1.80
N VAL A 134 -10.91 -14.25 1.82
CA VAL A 134 -10.87 -13.31 0.70
C VAL A 134 -10.11 -13.91 -0.48
N PRO A 135 -10.46 -13.55 -1.74
CA PRO A 135 -9.73 -14.02 -2.93
C PRO A 135 -8.24 -13.64 -2.87
N LYS A 136 -7.36 -14.57 -3.27
CA LYS A 136 -5.90 -14.33 -3.32
C LYS A 136 -5.46 -14.11 -4.77
N PRO A 137 -4.49 -13.21 -5.02
CA PRO A 137 -3.90 -12.27 -4.06
C PRO A 137 -4.94 -11.23 -3.58
N PHE A 138 -4.77 -10.71 -2.36
CA PHE A 138 -5.61 -9.66 -1.80
C PHE A 138 -4.80 -8.42 -1.45
N VAL A 139 -5.19 -7.27 -1.97
CA VAL A 139 -4.57 -5.98 -1.65
C VAL A 139 -5.62 -4.90 -1.47
N VAL A 140 -5.41 -4.06 -0.46
CA VAL A 140 -6.17 -2.83 -0.25
C VAL A 140 -5.28 -1.64 -0.60
N ILE A 141 -5.78 -0.78 -1.47
CA ILE A 141 -5.26 0.56 -1.70
C ILE A 141 -6.24 1.50 -1.00
N ALA A 142 -5.86 1.98 0.18
CA ALA A 142 -6.66 2.97 0.89
C ALA A 142 -6.21 4.38 0.51
N THR A 143 -7.16 5.32 0.46
CA THR A 143 -6.83 6.74 0.27
C THR A 143 -7.28 7.54 1.48
N GLN A 144 -6.51 8.57 1.83
CA GLN A 144 -6.93 9.59 2.76
C GLN A 144 -6.51 10.98 2.27
N ASN A 145 -7.30 11.98 2.66
CA ASN A 145 -6.95 13.37 2.42
C ASN A 145 -6.35 13.95 3.71
N PRO A 146 -5.08 14.42 3.69
CA PRO A 146 -4.44 15.01 4.86
C PRO A 146 -5.02 16.37 5.25
N LEU A 147 -5.63 17.08 4.29
CA LEU A 147 -6.34 18.33 4.56
C LEU A 147 -7.68 17.97 5.20
N GLY A 148 -7.73 18.04 6.53
CA GLY A 148 -8.92 17.73 7.30
C GLY A 148 -10.14 18.52 6.83
N THR A 149 -11.10 17.83 6.22
CA THR A 149 -12.45 18.38 6.00
C THR A 149 -13.30 18.10 7.24
N ALA A 150 -14.31 18.92 7.50
CA ALA A 150 -15.22 18.71 8.63
C ALA A 150 -15.78 17.29 8.59
N GLY A 151 -15.65 16.54 9.71
CA GLY A 151 -16.12 15.16 9.82
C GLY A 151 -15.10 14.08 9.45
N THR A 152 -13.83 14.41 9.21
CA THR A 152 -12.77 13.41 9.01
C THR A 152 -12.13 13.01 10.34
N GLN A 153 -11.93 11.71 10.54
CA GLN A 153 -11.22 11.14 11.68
C GLN A 153 -9.93 10.47 11.17
N MET A 154 -8.77 11.06 11.49
CA MET A 154 -7.48 10.48 11.12
C MET A 154 -7.32 9.07 11.71
N LEU A 155 -6.68 8.18 10.95
CA LEU A 155 -6.35 6.84 11.44
C LEU A 155 -5.35 6.94 12.59
N PRO A 156 -5.59 6.25 13.73
CA PRO A 156 -4.61 6.13 14.80
C PRO A 156 -3.32 5.44 14.32
N GLU A 157 -2.21 5.69 15.01
CA GLU A 157 -0.89 5.12 14.68
C GLU A 157 -0.91 3.59 14.61
N SER A 158 -1.65 2.93 15.50
CA SER A 158 -1.79 1.46 15.51
C SER A 158 -2.52 0.90 14.28
N GLN A 159 -3.36 1.72 13.65
CA GLN A 159 -4.06 1.39 12.41
C GLN A 159 -3.20 1.70 11.18
N LEU A 160 -2.45 2.80 11.23
CA LEU A 160 -1.48 3.16 10.18
C LEU A 160 -0.39 2.11 10.03
N ASP A 161 0.06 1.47 11.13
CA ASP A 161 1.08 0.42 11.11
C ASP A 161 0.68 -0.84 10.32
N ARG A 162 -0.60 -1.01 9.99
CA ARG A 162 -1.10 -2.13 9.14
C ARG A 162 -0.83 -1.93 7.65
N PHE A 163 -0.63 -0.70 7.21
CA PHE A 163 -0.23 -0.42 5.82
C PHE A 163 1.26 -0.65 5.63
N MET A 164 1.64 -1.36 4.56
CA MET A 164 3.03 -1.62 4.21
C MET A 164 3.79 -0.32 3.94
N VAL A 165 3.20 0.54 3.14
CA VAL A 165 3.75 1.83 2.72
C VAL A 165 2.70 2.93 2.79
N ARG A 166 3.18 4.17 3.04
CA ARG A 166 2.42 5.38 2.84
C ARG A 166 3.08 6.18 1.73
N LEU A 167 2.35 6.39 0.63
CA LEU A 167 2.84 7.05 -0.57
C LEU A 167 2.02 8.29 -0.89
N SER A 168 2.66 9.24 -1.58
CA SER A 168 1.99 10.41 -2.16
C SER A 168 2.26 10.43 -3.66
N MET A 169 1.21 10.59 -4.45
CA MET A 169 1.34 10.77 -5.90
C MET A 169 1.73 12.19 -6.26
N GLY A 170 1.28 13.16 -5.46
CA GLY A 170 1.48 14.59 -5.72
C GLY A 170 0.90 15.07 -7.06
N TYR A 171 1.05 16.35 -7.35
CA TYR A 171 0.68 16.87 -8.66
C TYR A 171 1.68 16.45 -9.75
N PRO A 172 1.25 16.26 -11.00
CA PRO A 172 2.16 16.08 -12.13
C PRO A 172 2.98 17.35 -12.33
N ASP A 173 4.21 17.22 -12.82
CA ASP A 173 4.96 18.35 -13.33
C ASP A 173 4.30 18.94 -14.60
N VAL A 174 4.74 20.14 -15.01
CA VAL A 174 4.12 20.84 -16.16
C VAL A 174 4.18 20.00 -17.45
N LYS A 175 5.29 19.29 -17.67
CA LYS A 175 5.50 18.46 -18.86
C LYS A 175 4.53 17.27 -18.87
N SER A 176 4.46 16.53 -17.77
CA SER A 176 3.55 15.41 -17.59
C SER A 176 2.09 15.86 -17.65
N GLN A 177 1.76 17.06 -17.13
CA GLN A 177 0.40 17.60 -17.22
C GLN A 177 0.01 17.94 -18.66
N VAL A 178 0.90 18.49 -19.45
CA VAL A 178 0.65 18.76 -20.90
C VAL A 178 0.41 17.45 -21.65
N GLU A 179 1.21 16.42 -21.37
CA GLU A 179 1.05 15.09 -21.95
C GLU A 179 -0.31 14.48 -21.56
N LEU A 180 -0.67 14.53 -20.28
CA LEU A 180 -1.96 14.09 -19.78
C LEU A 180 -3.12 14.81 -20.45
N LEU A 181 -3.05 16.14 -20.60
CA LEU A 181 -4.08 16.92 -21.28
C LEU A 181 -4.21 16.53 -22.76
N ARG A 182 -3.09 16.25 -23.42
CA ARG A 182 -3.08 15.81 -24.82
C ARG A 182 -3.74 14.45 -25.00
N ASP A 183 -3.37 13.48 -24.16
CA ASP A 183 -3.86 12.09 -24.27
C ASP A 183 -5.35 11.98 -23.93
N ARG A 184 -5.82 12.77 -22.96
CA ARG A 184 -7.21 12.74 -22.50
C ARG A 184 -8.20 13.46 -23.40
N GLN A 185 -7.76 14.10 -24.48
CA GLN A 185 -8.66 14.81 -25.42
C GLN A 185 -9.57 13.87 -26.23
N LYS A 186 -9.12 12.64 -26.52
CA LYS A 186 -9.81 11.75 -27.45
C LYS A 186 -10.15 10.38 -26.89
N THR A 187 -9.38 9.87 -25.94
CA THR A 187 -9.51 8.51 -25.45
C THR A 187 -9.32 8.44 -23.94
N ASN A 188 -9.97 7.46 -23.31
CA ASN A 188 -9.65 7.10 -21.94
C ASN A 188 -8.54 6.02 -21.99
N PRO A 189 -7.31 6.29 -21.47
CA PRO A 189 -6.22 5.30 -21.53
C PRO A 189 -6.56 3.97 -20.85
N LEU A 190 -7.50 3.97 -19.91
CA LEU A 190 -7.97 2.73 -19.27
C LEU A 190 -8.68 1.77 -20.23
N ASP A 191 -9.19 2.26 -21.38
CA ASP A 191 -9.90 1.43 -22.35
C ASP A 191 -8.95 0.63 -23.25
N SER A 192 -7.68 1.06 -23.34
CA SER A 192 -6.62 0.42 -24.13
C SER A 192 -5.67 -0.45 -23.30
N VAL A 193 -5.83 -0.48 -21.99
CA VAL A 193 -4.98 -1.26 -21.09
C VAL A 193 -5.08 -2.76 -21.37
N ARG A 194 -3.92 -3.40 -21.52
CA ARG A 194 -3.82 -4.85 -21.77
C ARG A 194 -3.58 -5.60 -20.45
N LYS A 195 -4.26 -6.72 -20.31
CA LYS A 195 -3.92 -7.69 -19.25
C LYS A 195 -2.60 -8.34 -19.59
N ILE A 196 -1.63 -8.29 -18.66
CA ILE A 196 -0.28 -8.86 -18.81
C ILE A 196 -0.11 -10.09 -17.94
N LEU A 197 -0.70 -10.08 -16.75
CA LEU A 197 -0.59 -11.16 -15.77
C LEU A 197 -1.96 -11.77 -15.47
N ASP A 198 -1.94 -12.93 -14.84
CA ASP A 198 -3.07 -13.57 -14.18
C ASP A 198 -2.76 -13.82 -12.70
N THR A 199 -3.77 -14.24 -11.95
CA THR A 199 -3.67 -14.47 -10.51
C THR A 199 -2.61 -15.50 -10.15
N ASP A 200 -2.49 -16.58 -10.93
CA ASP A 200 -1.54 -17.67 -10.64
C ASP A 200 -0.10 -17.20 -10.80
N LYS A 201 0.18 -16.45 -11.88
CA LYS A 201 1.51 -15.89 -12.10
C LYS A 201 1.89 -14.85 -11.04
N ILE A 202 0.92 -14.07 -10.57
CA ILE A 202 1.16 -13.12 -9.49
C ILE A 202 1.50 -13.85 -8.17
N LEU A 203 0.77 -14.91 -7.83
CA LEU A 203 1.06 -15.71 -6.63
C LEU A 203 2.44 -16.35 -6.70
N GLU A 204 2.86 -16.84 -7.88
CA GLU A 204 4.21 -17.34 -8.12
C GLU A 204 5.25 -16.21 -7.88
N MET A 205 5.05 -15.02 -8.44
CA MET A 205 5.96 -13.89 -8.26
C MET A 205 6.04 -13.40 -6.79
N GLN A 206 4.92 -13.44 -6.06
CA GLN A 206 4.92 -13.16 -4.63
C GLN A 206 5.73 -14.20 -3.85
N GLN A 207 5.62 -15.49 -4.22
CA GLN A 207 6.43 -16.55 -3.62
C GLN A 207 7.93 -16.37 -3.93
N GLU A 208 8.28 -16.03 -5.15
CA GLU A 208 9.68 -15.74 -5.53
C GLU A 208 10.23 -14.53 -4.78
N THR A 209 9.40 -13.50 -4.59
CA THR A 209 9.76 -12.32 -3.78
C THR A 209 10.01 -12.71 -2.31
N ASP A 210 9.20 -13.57 -1.73
CA ASP A 210 9.41 -14.09 -0.37
C ASP A 210 10.72 -14.87 -0.25
N ASN A 211 11.18 -15.54 -1.31
CA ASN A 211 12.40 -16.33 -1.37
C ASN A 211 13.68 -15.51 -1.64
N VAL A 212 13.57 -14.21 -1.94
CA VAL A 212 14.75 -13.34 -2.09
C VAL A 212 15.58 -13.38 -0.82
N TYR A 213 16.87 -13.64 -0.96
CA TYR A 213 17.79 -13.82 0.16
C TYR A 213 18.11 -12.48 0.86
N ILE A 214 18.15 -12.51 2.18
CA ILE A 214 18.66 -11.42 3.00
C ILE A 214 19.77 -11.98 3.90
N SER A 215 20.95 -11.40 3.81
CA SER A 215 22.09 -11.79 4.68
C SER A 215 21.95 -11.23 6.08
N ASP A 216 22.62 -11.87 7.07
CA ASP A 216 22.61 -11.41 8.46
C ASP A 216 23.07 -9.96 8.62
N PRO A 217 24.15 -9.46 7.95
CA PRO A 217 24.53 -8.05 8.02
C PRO A 217 23.42 -7.09 7.55
N ILE A 218 22.61 -7.48 6.56
CA ILE A 218 21.46 -6.69 6.10
C ILE A 218 20.32 -6.71 7.13
N LEU A 219 20.05 -7.86 7.76
CA LEU A 219 19.07 -7.96 8.85
C LEU A 219 19.49 -7.13 10.05
N GLU A 220 20.77 -7.12 10.39
CA GLU A 220 21.33 -6.27 11.44
C GLU A 220 21.18 -4.78 11.09
N TYR A 221 21.45 -4.40 9.85
CA TYR A 221 21.26 -3.01 9.37
C TYR A 221 19.82 -2.54 9.51
N ILE A 222 18.83 -3.34 9.09
CA ILE A 222 17.40 -3.07 9.31
C ILE A 222 17.11 -2.89 10.81
N SER A 223 17.67 -3.76 11.66
CA SER A 223 17.44 -3.75 13.09
C SER A 223 18.04 -2.50 13.75
N VAL A 224 19.25 -2.11 13.36
CA VAL A 224 19.92 -0.89 13.85
C VAL A 224 19.15 0.36 13.42
N LEU A 225 18.74 0.46 12.14
CA LEU A 225 17.93 1.58 11.65
C LEU A 225 16.64 1.75 12.46
N THR A 226 15.90 0.67 12.66
CA THR A 226 14.63 0.71 13.40
C THR A 226 14.84 0.99 14.90
N ASP A 227 15.88 0.46 15.52
CA ASP A 227 16.23 0.73 16.90
C ASP A 227 16.61 2.20 17.12
N GLN A 228 17.33 2.81 16.19
CA GLN A 228 17.66 4.23 16.25
C GLN A 228 16.41 5.14 16.23
N THR A 229 15.32 4.71 15.58
CA THR A 229 14.06 5.48 15.67
C THR A 229 13.48 5.48 17.09
N ARG A 230 13.69 4.40 17.88
CA ARG A 230 13.22 4.27 19.27
C ARG A 230 14.09 5.04 20.25
N LYS A 231 15.37 5.25 19.92
CA LYS A 231 16.36 5.95 20.76
C LYS A 231 16.47 7.44 20.44
N ASN A 232 15.88 7.89 19.33
CA ASN A 232 15.98 9.28 18.89
C ASN A 232 15.12 10.21 19.77
N GLN A 233 15.72 11.26 20.34
CA GLN A 233 15.04 12.21 21.22
C GLN A 233 13.92 13.02 20.51
N GLY A 234 13.95 13.11 19.19
CA GLY A 234 12.92 13.75 18.37
C GLY A 234 11.69 12.88 18.12
N ILE A 235 11.72 11.59 18.53
CA ILE A 235 10.66 10.60 18.28
C ILE A 235 10.10 10.11 19.62
N VAL A 236 8.78 10.15 19.78
CA VAL A 236 8.05 9.61 20.94
C VAL A 236 7.71 8.13 20.73
N LEU A 237 7.29 7.78 19.50
CA LEU A 237 6.99 6.42 19.10
C LEU A 237 7.86 6.07 17.89
N GLY A 238 8.76 5.10 18.05
CA GLY A 238 9.61 4.59 16.98
C GLY A 238 8.97 3.43 16.21
N VAL A 239 9.66 2.96 15.18
CA VAL A 239 9.20 1.86 14.31
C VAL A 239 9.02 0.56 15.12
N SER A 240 7.85 -0.06 14.98
CA SER A 240 7.50 -1.34 15.62
C SER A 240 8.25 -2.54 15.00
N PRO A 241 8.27 -3.73 15.63
CA PRO A 241 8.76 -4.95 14.99
C PRO A 241 8.00 -5.28 13.68
N ARG A 242 6.68 -4.97 13.60
CA ARG A 242 5.89 -5.09 12.38
C ARG A 242 6.45 -4.20 11.27
N GLY A 243 6.85 -2.95 11.61
CA GLY A 243 7.48 -2.04 10.66
C GLY A 243 8.85 -2.53 10.18
N ALA A 244 9.65 -3.17 11.04
CA ALA A 244 10.91 -3.79 10.63
C ALA A 244 10.68 -4.96 9.65
N LEU A 245 9.66 -5.81 9.89
CA LEU A 245 9.26 -6.87 8.97
C LEU A 245 8.73 -6.29 7.63
N ALA A 246 7.96 -5.20 7.68
CA ALA A 246 7.49 -4.52 6.48
C ALA A 246 8.67 -3.97 5.65
N LEU A 247 9.68 -3.39 6.30
CA LEU A 247 10.90 -2.90 5.66
C LEU A 247 11.66 -4.05 4.96
N SER A 248 11.85 -5.18 5.66
CA SER A 248 12.48 -6.38 5.10
C SER A 248 11.73 -6.89 3.86
N ARG A 249 10.39 -7.00 3.91
CA ARG A 249 9.57 -7.46 2.78
C ARG A 249 9.64 -6.50 1.58
N MET A 250 9.56 -5.19 1.84
CA MET A 250 9.68 -4.18 0.78
C MET A 250 11.05 -4.19 0.12
N SER A 251 12.12 -4.40 0.90
CA SER A 251 13.49 -4.51 0.36
C SER A 251 13.66 -5.75 -0.53
N LYS A 252 13.04 -6.88 -0.16
CA LYS A 252 12.98 -8.07 -1.02
C LYS A 252 12.27 -7.78 -2.34
N ALA A 253 11.11 -7.12 -2.28
CA ALA A 253 10.36 -6.74 -3.47
C ALA A 253 11.14 -5.77 -4.36
N ARG A 254 11.92 -4.85 -3.76
CA ARG A 254 12.80 -3.95 -4.50
C ARG A 254 13.92 -4.69 -5.22
N ALA A 255 14.60 -5.62 -4.53
CA ALA A 255 15.63 -6.47 -5.13
C ALA A 255 15.05 -7.31 -6.28
N TYR A 256 13.90 -7.94 -6.07
CA TYR A 256 13.20 -8.74 -7.08
C TYR A 256 12.84 -7.92 -8.33
N LEU A 257 12.29 -6.71 -8.18
CA LEU A 257 12.00 -5.81 -9.30
C LEU A 257 13.26 -5.36 -10.04
N SER A 258 14.42 -5.39 -9.37
CA SER A 258 15.73 -5.13 -10.00
C SER A 258 16.36 -6.38 -10.65
N GLY A 259 15.64 -7.51 -10.67
CA GLY A 259 16.12 -8.77 -11.24
C GLY A 259 17.17 -9.49 -10.37
N ARG A 260 17.23 -9.18 -9.07
CA ARG A 260 18.16 -9.81 -8.12
C ARG A 260 17.40 -10.77 -7.18
N ASP A 261 18.07 -11.84 -6.77
CA ASP A 261 17.61 -12.82 -5.79
C ASP A 261 18.19 -12.59 -4.38
N TYR A 262 18.86 -11.45 -4.17
CA TYR A 262 19.40 -10.99 -2.88
C TYR A 262 19.21 -9.49 -2.66
N VAL A 263 19.12 -9.09 -1.39
CA VAL A 263 18.95 -7.71 -0.96
C VAL A 263 20.32 -7.05 -0.72
N ILE A 264 20.44 -5.79 -1.14
CA ILE A 264 21.57 -4.92 -0.87
C ILE A 264 21.14 -3.71 -0.02
N PRO A 265 22.05 -2.97 0.63
CA PRO A 265 21.70 -1.83 1.48
C PRO A 265 20.86 -0.76 0.79
N GLU A 266 21.08 -0.53 -0.50
CA GLU A 266 20.38 0.45 -1.31
C GLU A 266 18.88 0.13 -1.43
N ASP A 267 18.50 -1.15 -1.42
CA ASP A 267 17.10 -1.56 -1.46
C ASP A 267 16.35 -1.11 -0.19
N ILE A 268 17.03 -1.14 0.96
CA ILE A 268 16.48 -0.67 2.24
C ILE A 268 16.39 0.85 2.23
N GLN A 269 17.45 1.53 1.79
CA GLN A 269 17.55 2.98 1.77
C GLN A 269 16.44 3.60 0.90
N GLU A 270 16.15 3.00 -0.27
CA GLU A 270 15.14 3.48 -1.21
C GLU A 270 13.71 3.43 -0.63
N VAL A 271 13.38 2.37 0.13
CA VAL A 271 12.03 2.19 0.66
C VAL A 271 11.87 2.66 2.11
N TRP A 272 12.96 3.07 2.77
CA TRP A 272 13.02 3.40 4.19
C TRP A 272 11.96 4.41 4.64
N THR A 273 11.86 5.54 3.95
CA THR A 273 10.93 6.61 4.32
C THR A 273 9.48 6.23 4.06
N ASP A 274 9.20 5.54 2.96
CA ASP A 274 7.85 5.14 2.57
C ASP A 274 7.26 4.10 3.53
N VAL A 275 8.13 3.23 4.06
CA VAL A 275 7.74 2.20 5.04
C VAL A 275 7.67 2.79 6.45
N CYS A 276 8.57 3.69 6.83
CA CYS A 276 8.74 4.06 8.24
C CYS A 276 8.09 5.39 8.64
N ALA A 277 7.85 6.34 7.70
CA ALA A 277 7.42 7.69 8.05
C ALA A 277 6.02 7.76 8.72
N HIS A 278 5.13 6.85 8.38
CA HIS A 278 3.79 6.78 8.99
C HIS A 278 3.74 5.96 10.28
N ARG A 279 4.87 5.37 10.67
CA ARG A 279 5.02 4.53 11.87
C ARG A 279 5.70 5.23 13.03
N ILE A 280 6.21 6.45 12.80
CA ILE A 280 6.87 7.23 13.86
C ILE A 280 6.01 8.42 14.26
N VAL A 281 6.06 8.76 15.56
CA VAL A 281 5.44 9.95 16.11
C VAL A 281 6.52 10.88 16.61
N LEU A 282 6.56 12.09 16.06
CA LEU A 282 7.53 13.11 16.47
C LEU A 282 7.18 13.70 17.85
N SER A 283 8.19 14.02 18.63
CA SER A 283 8.03 14.74 19.89
C SER A 283 7.47 16.15 19.67
N PRO A 284 6.76 16.72 20.68
CA PRO A 284 6.27 18.10 20.57
C PRO A 284 7.39 19.10 20.24
N LYS A 285 8.58 18.91 20.83
CA LYS A 285 9.77 19.74 20.56
C LYS A 285 10.21 19.65 19.10
N ALA A 286 10.25 18.45 18.53
CA ALA A 286 10.61 18.25 17.13
C ALA A 286 9.62 18.92 16.17
N ARG A 287 8.30 18.84 16.48
CA ARG A 287 7.25 19.49 15.69
C ARG A 287 7.34 21.02 15.72
N ILE A 288 7.64 21.61 16.88
CA ILE A 288 7.83 23.07 17.03
C ILE A 288 9.07 23.54 16.25
N SER A 289 10.07 22.66 16.06
CA SER A 289 11.27 22.94 15.27
C SER A 289 11.09 22.62 13.78
N ASP A 290 9.86 22.51 13.28
CA ASP A 290 9.50 22.21 11.88
C ASP A 290 10.15 20.91 11.32
N LEU A 291 10.56 19.99 12.19
CA LEU A 291 11.07 18.68 11.75
C LEU A 291 9.93 17.82 11.21
N THR A 292 10.17 17.17 10.08
CA THR A 292 9.24 16.20 9.49
C THR A 292 9.69 14.78 9.79
N ALA A 293 8.75 13.81 9.79
CA ALA A 293 9.07 12.40 9.95
C ALA A 293 10.09 11.93 8.90
N VAL A 294 9.90 12.33 7.64
CA VAL A 294 10.84 12.04 6.54
C VAL A 294 12.23 12.64 6.81
N GLY A 295 12.29 13.90 7.27
CA GLY A 295 13.56 14.57 7.59
C GLY A 295 14.33 13.86 8.69
N VAL A 296 13.66 13.47 9.78
CA VAL A 296 14.28 12.73 10.89
C VAL A 296 14.76 11.35 10.44
N LEU A 297 13.96 10.61 9.68
CA LEU A 297 14.34 9.30 9.13
C LEU A 297 15.52 9.39 8.16
N THR A 298 15.55 10.43 7.31
CA THR A 298 16.67 10.69 6.40
C THR A 298 17.96 10.99 7.17
N GLN A 299 17.87 11.71 8.29
CA GLN A 299 19.02 11.97 9.14
C GLN A 299 19.52 10.70 9.83
N ILE A 300 18.63 9.85 10.34
CA ILE A 300 18.99 8.54 10.90
C ILE A 300 19.74 7.70 9.87
N LEU A 301 19.20 7.62 8.65
CA LEU A 301 19.81 6.86 7.55
C LEU A 301 21.23 7.33 7.23
N LYS A 302 21.45 8.63 7.19
CA LYS A 302 22.79 9.22 6.91
C LYS A 302 23.82 8.96 7.99
N ASN A 303 23.38 8.77 9.23
CA ASN A 303 24.27 8.59 10.39
C ASN A 303 24.67 7.13 10.63
N ILE A 304 24.06 6.18 9.92
CA ILE A 304 24.34 4.75 10.08
C ILE A 304 25.03 4.25 8.82
N GLU A 305 26.22 3.72 9.02
CA GLU A 305 27.03 3.15 7.93
C GLU A 305 26.34 1.89 7.40
N ALA A 306 26.19 1.82 6.07
CA ALA A 306 25.67 0.64 5.41
C ALA A 306 26.69 -0.51 5.45
N PRO A 307 26.25 -1.77 5.66
CA PRO A 307 27.16 -2.91 5.63
C PRO A 307 27.76 -3.07 4.23
N ARG A 308 29.02 -3.51 4.17
CA ARG A 308 29.61 -3.96 2.90
C ARG A 308 29.04 -5.34 2.59
N VAL A 309 28.47 -5.47 1.42
CA VAL A 309 28.02 -6.76 0.88
C VAL A 309 29.20 -7.31 0.07
N GLU A 310 29.82 -8.38 0.56
CA GLU A 310 30.86 -9.13 -0.17
C GLU A 310 30.22 -10.09 -1.16
#